data_a128b9f58c1417437fd03e9599d2d4c0
#
_entry.id   a128b9f58c1417437fd03e9599d2d4c0
#
_cell.length_a   1.000
_cell.length_b   1.000
_cell.length_c   1.000
_cell.angle_alpha   90.00
_cell.angle_beta   90.00
_cell.angle_gamma   90.00
#
_symmetry.space_group_name_H-M   'P 1'
#
loop_
_entity.id
_entity.type
_entity.pdbx_description
1 polymer ?
#
loop_
_entity_poly.entity_id
_entity_poly.type
_entity_poly.pdbx_seq_one_letter_code
_entity_poly.pdbx_strand_id
1 'polypeptide(L)'
;TIYSDDSVYEMEEVVKDGIKKEIKELCFTDHVDYGIKRDVDDPLGPVYLNGQPITNVDYPKYYKEYLHVKEKYKDQITLKLGLEFGIQVHTINQYEALFKAYPFDFIILSIHQVDDLEFWTGDYQKGRTEEEYYTRYYQELYDVVKNYKNYSVLGHMDLMKRYDDHDGYDSFNKHKDIITDILKIVIKDGKGIEINTSSVRYKLDDLMPSKDILKLYLELGGTIITISSDSHQEDHLGAYIEDTKKQLKALGFKQYCTYNKMIPEFHNL
;
A
#
# COMPACT_ATOMS: atom_id res chain seq x y z
N THR A 1 -10.48 1.62 -6.44
CA THR A 1 -11.74 1.87 -7.17
C THR A 1 -11.46 2.41 -8.57
N ILE A 2 -12.50 2.87 -9.30
CA ILE A 2 -12.36 3.52 -10.64
C ILE A 2 -11.45 4.74 -10.66
N TYR A 3 -11.00 5.21 -9.51
CA TYR A 3 -10.05 6.31 -9.40
C TYR A 3 -8.59 5.86 -9.58
N SER A 4 -8.33 4.56 -9.54
CA SER A 4 -7.08 3.93 -9.96
C SER A 4 -7.25 3.35 -11.35
N ASP A 5 -6.23 3.48 -12.20
CA ASP A 5 -6.26 3.06 -13.61
C ASP A 5 -6.32 1.54 -13.83
N ASP A 6 -6.08 0.76 -12.79
CA ASP A 6 -6.11 -0.70 -12.76
C ASP A 6 -7.40 -1.28 -12.15
N SER A 7 -8.41 -0.43 -11.85
CA SER A 7 -9.68 -0.87 -11.28
C SER A 7 -10.88 -0.30 -12.04
N VAL A 8 -11.90 -1.12 -12.20
CA VAL A 8 -13.22 -0.75 -12.75
C VAL A 8 -14.33 -0.77 -11.68
N TYR A 9 -13.94 -0.89 -10.40
CA TYR A 9 -14.86 -1.11 -9.29
C TYR A 9 -15.35 0.23 -8.74
N GLU A 10 -16.61 0.55 -9.01
CA GLU A 10 -17.25 1.79 -8.54
C GLU A 10 -17.23 1.89 -7.01
N MET A 11 -16.95 3.07 -6.46
CA MET A 11 -16.81 3.28 -5.01
C MET A 11 -18.08 2.84 -4.26
N GLU A 12 -19.26 3.17 -4.77
CA GLU A 12 -20.54 2.78 -4.15
C GLU A 12 -20.78 1.26 -4.20
N GLU A 13 -20.37 0.57 -5.27
CA GLU A 13 -20.48 -0.88 -5.36
C GLU A 13 -19.55 -1.57 -4.34
N VAL A 14 -18.33 -1.06 -4.15
CA VAL A 14 -17.42 -1.54 -3.08
C VAL A 14 -18.11 -1.47 -1.71
N VAL A 15 -18.82 -0.36 -1.43
CA VAL A 15 -19.55 -0.19 -0.16
C VAL A 15 -20.68 -1.23 -0.02
N LYS A 16 -21.49 -1.41 -1.06
CA LYS A 16 -22.60 -2.38 -1.06
C LYS A 16 -22.12 -3.81 -0.87
N ASP A 17 -21.05 -4.18 -1.56
CA ASP A 17 -20.47 -5.51 -1.42
C ASP A 17 -19.78 -5.70 -0.06
N GLY A 18 -19.16 -4.65 0.48
CA GLY A 18 -18.66 -4.65 1.85
C GLY A 18 -19.74 -4.93 2.88
N ILE A 19 -20.90 -4.28 2.76
CA ILE A 19 -22.07 -4.52 3.63
C ILE A 19 -22.58 -5.96 3.46
N LYS A 20 -22.72 -6.44 2.23
CA LYS A 20 -23.15 -7.83 1.92
C LYS A 20 -22.18 -8.87 2.50
N LYS A 21 -20.88 -8.56 2.53
CA LYS A 21 -19.83 -9.41 3.13
C LYS A 21 -19.66 -9.17 4.64
N GLU A 22 -20.53 -8.40 5.26
CA GLU A 22 -20.53 -8.07 6.69
C GLU A 22 -19.24 -7.36 7.19
N ILE A 23 -18.53 -6.67 6.28
CA ILE A 23 -17.37 -5.85 6.62
C ILE A 23 -17.85 -4.67 7.48
N LYS A 24 -17.23 -4.47 8.64
CA LYS A 24 -17.62 -3.42 9.59
C LYS A 24 -16.96 -2.08 9.32
N GLU A 25 -15.70 -2.13 8.85
CA GLU A 25 -14.92 -0.94 8.51
C GLU A 25 -14.16 -1.18 7.21
N LEU A 26 -14.17 -0.19 6.32
CA LEU A 26 -13.50 -0.22 5.03
C LEU A 26 -12.78 1.11 4.79
N CYS A 27 -11.53 1.05 4.36
CA CYS A 27 -10.74 2.19 3.94
C CYS A 27 -10.49 2.11 2.42
N PHE A 28 -10.81 3.19 1.72
CA PHE A 28 -10.40 3.36 0.32
C PHE A 28 -8.95 3.83 0.29
N THR A 29 -8.14 3.22 -0.59
CA THR A 29 -6.71 3.51 -0.70
C THR A 29 -6.26 3.47 -2.16
N ASP A 30 -7.01 4.14 -3.04
CA ASP A 30 -6.63 4.27 -4.45
C ASP A 30 -5.22 4.84 -4.57
N HIS A 31 -4.41 4.34 -5.52
CA HIS A 31 -3.00 4.66 -5.55
C HIS A 31 -2.67 5.93 -6.37
N VAL A 32 -1.62 6.60 -5.96
CA VAL A 32 -1.08 7.83 -6.56
C VAL A 32 0.41 7.60 -6.83
N ASP A 33 0.87 7.86 -8.07
CA ASP A 33 2.22 7.54 -8.53
C ASP A 33 2.85 8.73 -9.26
N TYR A 34 3.25 9.77 -8.49
CA TYR A 34 4.01 10.89 -9.04
C TYR A 34 5.36 10.44 -9.62
N GLY A 35 5.72 11.04 -10.75
CA GLY A 35 6.86 10.62 -11.57
C GLY A 35 6.42 9.76 -12.77
N ILE A 36 5.41 8.89 -12.58
CA ILE A 36 4.80 8.08 -13.64
C ILE A 36 3.53 8.74 -14.16
N LYS A 37 2.64 9.14 -13.25
CA LYS A 37 1.34 9.75 -13.58
C LYS A 37 1.34 11.24 -13.25
N ARG A 38 0.41 11.97 -13.86
CA ARG A 38 0.14 13.37 -13.55
C ARG A 38 -1.25 13.52 -13.00
N ASP A 39 -1.49 14.60 -12.27
CA ASP A 39 -2.82 14.94 -11.80
C ASP A 39 -3.74 15.29 -12.98
N VAL A 40 -5.05 15.12 -12.80
CA VAL A 40 -6.06 15.30 -13.86
C VAL A 40 -6.04 16.72 -14.42
N ASP A 41 -5.69 17.72 -13.60
CA ASP A 41 -5.62 19.14 -13.94
C ASP A 41 -4.20 19.62 -14.28
N ASP A 42 -3.22 18.71 -14.44
CA ASP A 42 -1.86 19.08 -14.83
C ASP A 42 -1.87 19.75 -16.22
N PRO A 43 -1.26 20.95 -16.35
CA PRO A 43 -1.21 21.68 -17.63
C PRO A 43 -0.59 20.91 -18.80
N LEU A 44 0.25 19.91 -18.51
CA LEU A 44 0.86 19.05 -19.53
C LEU A 44 -0.06 17.90 -19.98
N GLY A 45 -1.25 17.79 -19.35
CA GLY A 45 -2.20 16.71 -19.62
C GLY A 45 -1.75 15.33 -19.13
N PRO A 46 -2.56 14.27 -19.40
CA PRO A 46 -2.30 12.93 -18.92
C PRO A 46 -1.03 12.32 -19.53
N VAL A 47 -0.46 11.33 -18.86
CA VAL A 47 0.50 10.40 -19.46
C VAL A 47 -0.29 9.37 -20.26
N TYR A 48 0.31 8.81 -21.31
CA TYR A 48 -0.32 7.79 -22.13
C TYR A 48 0.41 6.46 -22.00
N LEU A 49 -0.32 5.42 -21.59
CA LEU A 49 0.16 4.05 -21.55
C LEU A 49 -0.63 3.21 -22.58
N ASN A 50 0.05 2.59 -23.52
CA ASN A 50 -0.59 1.81 -24.61
C ASN A 50 -1.72 2.58 -25.34
N GLY A 51 -1.57 3.90 -25.47
CA GLY A 51 -2.54 4.77 -26.12
C GLY A 51 -3.75 5.16 -25.27
N GLN A 52 -3.81 4.71 -24.02
CA GLN A 52 -4.83 5.12 -23.04
C GLN A 52 -4.26 6.19 -22.10
N PRO A 53 -5.03 7.24 -21.81
CA PRO A 53 -4.60 8.25 -20.84
C PRO A 53 -4.64 7.66 -19.42
N ILE A 54 -3.56 7.85 -18.68
CA ILE A 54 -3.47 7.53 -17.26
C ILE A 54 -3.18 8.78 -16.45
N THR A 55 -3.86 8.93 -15.31
CA THR A 55 -3.68 10.05 -14.39
C THR A 55 -3.66 9.52 -12.96
N ASN A 56 -3.19 10.36 -12.04
CA ASN A 56 -3.47 10.16 -10.62
C ASN A 56 -4.97 10.33 -10.34
N VAL A 57 -5.37 10.01 -9.12
CA VAL A 57 -6.72 10.17 -8.60
C VAL A 57 -7.25 11.60 -8.87
N ASP A 58 -8.48 11.73 -9.37
CA ASP A 58 -9.22 13.00 -9.36
C ASP A 58 -9.64 13.32 -7.91
N TYR A 59 -8.72 13.93 -7.14
CA TYR A 59 -8.90 14.11 -5.69
C TYR A 59 -10.18 14.84 -5.30
N PRO A 60 -10.60 15.95 -5.95
CA PRO A 60 -11.84 16.62 -5.61
C PRO A 60 -13.07 15.72 -5.82
N LYS A 61 -13.08 14.94 -6.91
CA LYS A 61 -14.18 14.04 -7.24
C LYS A 61 -14.20 12.83 -6.29
N TYR A 62 -13.04 12.22 -6.05
CA TYR A 62 -12.84 11.13 -5.10
C TYR A 62 -13.33 11.51 -3.69
N TYR A 63 -12.90 12.65 -3.18
CA TYR A 63 -13.29 13.12 -1.86
C TYR A 63 -14.79 13.43 -1.77
N LYS A 64 -15.36 14.04 -2.81
CA LYS A 64 -16.80 14.33 -2.87
C LYS A 64 -17.64 13.06 -2.88
N GLU A 65 -17.23 12.05 -3.65
CA GLU A 65 -17.92 10.77 -3.72
C GLU A 65 -17.80 10.01 -2.40
N TYR A 66 -16.58 9.97 -1.82
CA TYR A 66 -16.38 9.42 -0.48
C TYR A 66 -17.32 10.01 0.57
N LEU A 67 -17.46 11.34 0.63
CA LEU A 67 -18.38 12.00 1.56
C LEU A 67 -19.84 11.59 1.31
N HIS A 68 -20.22 11.45 0.05
CA HIS A 68 -21.58 11.03 -0.33
C HIS A 68 -21.87 9.59 0.14
N VAL A 69 -21.01 8.64 -0.19
CA VAL A 69 -21.22 7.23 0.22
C VAL A 69 -21.09 7.06 1.73
N LYS A 70 -20.17 7.79 2.39
CA LYS A 70 -20.02 7.77 3.84
C LYS A 70 -21.31 8.20 4.55
N GLU A 71 -21.93 9.29 4.13
CA GLU A 71 -23.21 9.74 4.73
C GLU A 71 -24.35 8.78 4.41
N LYS A 72 -24.43 8.29 3.18
CA LYS A 72 -25.48 7.40 2.72
C LYS A 72 -25.52 6.05 3.48
N TYR A 73 -24.35 5.52 3.84
CA TYR A 73 -24.21 4.19 4.43
C TYR A 73 -23.72 4.19 5.89
N LYS A 74 -23.72 5.35 6.56
CA LYS A 74 -23.14 5.57 7.90
C LYS A 74 -23.66 4.63 9.00
N ASP A 75 -24.91 4.14 8.86
CA ASP A 75 -25.53 3.25 9.85
C ASP A 75 -25.25 1.76 9.56
N GLN A 76 -24.56 1.45 8.46
CA GLN A 76 -24.34 0.08 7.99
C GLN A 76 -22.86 -0.31 8.00
N ILE A 77 -21.98 0.62 7.67
CA ILE A 77 -20.53 0.38 7.57
C ILE A 77 -19.75 1.65 7.90
N THR A 78 -18.61 1.51 8.57
CA THR A 78 -17.70 2.62 8.81
C THR A 78 -16.77 2.78 7.60
N LEU A 79 -16.79 3.95 6.97
CA LEU A 79 -15.93 4.25 5.82
C LEU A 79 -14.81 5.22 6.22
N LYS A 80 -13.61 4.93 5.78
CA LYS A 80 -12.38 5.70 6.00
C LYS A 80 -11.82 6.22 4.69
N LEU A 81 -11.27 7.44 4.73
CA LEU A 81 -10.60 8.08 3.61
C LEU A 81 -9.11 7.79 3.67
N GLY A 82 -8.57 7.20 2.65
CA GLY A 82 -7.13 6.97 2.50
C GLY A 82 -6.69 7.10 1.05
N LEU A 83 -5.40 6.95 0.85
CA LEU A 83 -4.73 6.77 -0.44
C LEU A 83 -3.51 5.86 -0.23
N GLU A 84 -3.07 5.23 -1.29
CA GLU A 84 -1.78 4.57 -1.37
C GLU A 84 -0.82 5.45 -2.16
N PHE A 85 0.27 5.85 -1.53
CA PHE A 85 1.27 6.75 -2.07
C PHE A 85 2.47 5.99 -2.60
N GLY A 86 2.61 5.87 -3.91
CA GLY A 86 3.78 5.29 -4.59
C GLY A 86 4.94 6.27 -4.66
N ILE A 87 5.60 6.51 -3.50
CA ILE A 87 6.55 7.61 -3.31
C ILE A 87 7.93 7.26 -3.85
N GLN A 88 8.59 8.24 -4.47
CA GLN A 88 10.03 8.28 -4.70
C GLN A 88 10.63 9.48 -3.98
N VAL A 89 11.93 9.45 -3.68
CA VAL A 89 12.58 10.55 -2.94
C VAL A 89 12.38 11.91 -3.62
N HIS A 90 12.45 11.97 -4.94
CA HIS A 90 12.29 13.22 -5.69
C HIS A 90 10.83 13.71 -5.78
N THR A 91 9.84 12.86 -5.49
CA THR A 91 8.41 13.22 -5.53
C THR A 91 7.83 13.59 -4.15
N ILE A 92 8.60 13.51 -3.07
CA ILE A 92 8.15 13.75 -1.69
C ILE A 92 7.37 15.07 -1.54
N ASN A 93 7.81 16.15 -2.18
CA ASN A 93 7.15 17.45 -2.04
C ASN A 93 5.71 17.46 -2.59
N GLN A 94 5.42 16.67 -3.62
CA GLN A 94 4.09 16.54 -4.20
C GLN A 94 3.16 15.81 -3.21
N TYR A 95 3.63 14.72 -2.59
CA TYR A 95 2.89 14.00 -1.56
C TYR A 95 2.68 14.82 -0.28
N GLU A 96 3.65 15.65 0.11
CA GLU A 96 3.47 16.61 1.21
C GLU A 96 2.34 17.62 0.94
N ALA A 97 2.24 18.10 -0.29
CA ALA A 97 1.18 19.01 -0.70
C ALA A 97 -0.18 18.31 -0.71
N LEU A 98 -0.26 17.11 -1.29
CA LEU A 98 -1.48 16.30 -1.35
C LEU A 98 -1.96 15.92 0.06
N PHE A 99 -1.07 15.47 0.93
CA PHE A 99 -1.41 15.11 2.31
C PHE A 99 -2.05 16.26 3.07
N LYS A 100 -1.57 17.50 2.88
CA LYS A 100 -2.11 18.69 3.54
C LYS A 100 -3.46 19.14 2.98
N ALA A 101 -3.80 18.72 1.76
CA ALA A 101 -5.01 19.17 1.06
C ALA A 101 -6.29 18.43 1.53
N TYR A 102 -6.17 17.23 2.08
CA TYR A 102 -7.32 16.40 2.45
C TYR A 102 -7.19 15.80 3.85
N PRO A 103 -8.31 15.59 4.57
CA PRO A 103 -8.31 15.06 5.94
C PRO A 103 -8.29 13.52 5.94
N PHE A 104 -7.17 12.91 5.55
CA PHE A 104 -7.04 11.47 5.49
C PHE A 104 -7.16 10.78 6.85
N ASP A 105 -7.79 9.63 6.86
CA ASP A 105 -7.81 8.70 7.98
C ASP A 105 -6.60 7.76 7.96
N PHE A 106 -6.10 7.42 6.77
CA PHE A 106 -5.07 6.41 6.57
C PHE A 106 -4.28 6.66 5.28
N ILE A 107 -2.97 6.48 5.33
CA ILE A 107 -2.09 6.53 4.16
C ILE A 107 -1.17 5.31 4.17
N ILE A 108 -1.15 4.57 3.07
CA ILE A 108 -0.16 3.53 2.80
C ILE A 108 1.01 4.21 2.07
N LEU A 109 2.22 4.06 2.57
CA LEU A 109 3.43 4.43 1.85
C LEU A 109 3.93 3.22 1.09
N SER A 110 4.04 3.34 -0.21
CA SER A 110 4.47 2.25 -1.10
C SER A 110 5.58 2.71 -2.04
N ILE A 111 6.32 1.78 -2.60
CA ILE A 111 7.25 2.00 -3.71
C ILE A 111 6.78 1.13 -4.88
N HIS A 112 6.25 1.74 -5.93
CA HIS A 112 5.76 1.07 -7.15
C HIS A 112 6.73 1.21 -8.31
N GLN A 113 7.63 2.16 -8.22
CA GLN A 113 8.64 2.53 -9.20
C GLN A 113 9.91 3.04 -8.52
N VAL A 114 11.00 2.97 -9.22
CA VAL A 114 12.29 3.59 -8.87
C VAL A 114 12.88 4.24 -10.11
N ASP A 115 13.40 5.45 -9.97
CA ASP A 115 13.93 6.26 -11.08
C ASP A 115 12.89 6.46 -12.22
N ASP A 116 11.60 6.61 -11.85
CA ASP A 116 10.43 6.71 -12.74
C ASP A 116 10.24 5.49 -13.67
N LEU A 117 10.71 4.32 -13.24
CA LEU A 117 10.55 3.04 -13.93
C LEU A 117 9.68 2.11 -13.07
N GLU A 118 8.54 1.70 -13.63
CA GLU A 118 7.58 0.82 -12.96
C GLU A 118 8.06 -0.63 -12.89
N PHE A 119 7.66 -1.34 -11.83
CA PHE A 119 8.03 -2.74 -11.62
C PHE A 119 7.18 -3.69 -12.47
N TRP A 120 5.88 -3.42 -12.60
CA TRP A 120 4.92 -4.28 -13.29
C TRP A 120 5.12 -4.31 -14.82
N THR A 121 5.72 -3.27 -15.41
CA THR A 121 6.10 -3.25 -16.82
C THR A 121 7.38 -4.03 -17.09
N GLY A 122 8.15 -4.33 -16.04
CA GLY A 122 9.48 -4.92 -16.15
C GLY A 122 10.57 -3.92 -16.57
N ASP A 123 10.23 -2.64 -16.79
CA ASP A 123 11.21 -1.64 -17.26
C ASP A 123 12.28 -1.36 -16.20
N TYR A 124 11.90 -1.41 -14.93
CA TYR A 124 12.85 -1.24 -13.84
C TYR A 124 13.87 -2.39 -13.77
N GLN A 125 13.45 -3.62 -13.94
CA GLN A 125 14.29 -4.81 -13.86
C GLN A 125 15.16 -4.99 -15.11
N LYS A 126 14.75 -4.43 -16.23
CA LYS A 126 15.38 -4.62 -17.54
C LYS A 126 16.87 -4.25 -17.55
N GLY A 127 17.71 -5.24 -17.86
CA GLY A 127 19.16 -5.07 -17.94
C GLY A 127 19.87 -4.99 -16.58
N ARG A 128 19.18 -5.26 -15.49
CA ARG A 128 19.73 -5.35 -14.13
C ARG A 128 19.70 -6.79 -13.63
N THR A 129 20.66 -7.13 -12.79
CA THR A 129 20.63 -8.38 -12.00
C THR A 129 19.71 -8.19 -10.80
N GLU A 130 19.27 -9.31 -10.18
CA GLU A 130 18.45 -9.29 -8.95
C GLU A 130 19.15 -8.49 -7.84
N GLU A 131 20.45 -8.69 -7.66
CA GLU A 131 21.25 -7.93 -6.67
C GLU A 131 21.15 -6.43 -6.89
N GLU A 132 21.24 -5.97 -8.15
CA GLU A 132 21.20 -4.54 -8.50
C GLU A 132 19.82 -3.94 -8.25
N TYR A 133 18.73 -4.59 -8.75
CA TYR A 133 17.41 -3.99 -8.59
C TYR A 133 16.85 -4.12 -7.17
N TYR A 134 17.13 -5.20 -6.42
CA TYR A 134 16.73 -5.30 -5.02
C TYR A 134 17.53 -4.32 -4.14
N THR A 135 18.84 -4.17 -4.36
CA THR A 135 19.65 -3.20 -3.63
C THR A 135 19.13 -1.79 -3.82
N ARG A 136 18.85 -1.39 -5.06
CA ARG A 136 18.34 -0.04 -5.36
C ARG A 136 16.92 0.17 -4.85
N TYR A 137 16.06 -0.85 -4.91
CA TYR A 137 14.71 -0.83 -4.34
C TYR A 137 14.71 -0.57 -2.84
N TYR A 138 15.47 -1.36 -2.07
CA TYR A 138 15.56 -1.17 -0.62
C TYR A 138 16.27 0.14 -0.24
N GLN A 139 17.20 0.62 -1.06
CA GLN A 139 17.81 1.93 -0.84
C GLN A 139 16.78 3.05 -1.03
N GLU A 140 15.95 3.01 -2.07
CA GLU A 140 14.86 3.98 -2.27
C GLU A 140 13.88 3.96 -1.10
N LEU A 141 13.46 2.77 -0.69
CA LEU A 141 12.57 2.58 0.44
C LEU A 141 13.15 3.17 1.74
N TYR A 142 14.43 2.91 2.02
CA TYR A 142 15.15 3.48 3.17
C TYR A 142 15.16 5.01 3.12
N ASP A 143 15.53 5.58 1.97
CA ASP A 143 15.63 7.03 1.81
C ASP A 143 14.26 7.70 1.89
N VAL A 144 13.20 7.07 1.36
CA VAL A 144 11.82 7.57 1.47
C VAL A 144 11.37 7.56 2.93
N VAL A 145 11.45 6.44 3.67
CA VAL A 145 10.99 6.40 5.08
C VAL A 145 11.81 7.31 6.00
N LYS A 146 13.06 7.59 5.64
CA LYS A 146 13.92 8.53 6.35
C LYS A 146 13.46 9.98 6.19
N ASN A 147 12.97 10.35 5.02
CA ASN A 147 12.68 11.74 4.65
C ASN A 147 11.18 12.09 4.66
N TYR A 148 10.26 11.12 4.49
CA TYR A 148 8.82 11.32 4.50
C TYR A 148 8.17 10.71 5.74
N LYS A 149 7.25 11.45 6.40
CA LYS A 149 6.65 11.03 7.69
C LYS A 149 5.12 11.04 7.70
N ASN A 150 4.48 11.56 6.67
CA ASN A 150 3.02 11.69 6.62
C ASN A 150 2.35 10.43 6.02
N TYR A 151 2.61 9.28 6.65
CA TYR A 151 1.99 7.99 6.33
C TYR A 151 1.60 7.24 7.60
N SER A 152 0.78 6.22 7.47
CA SER A 152 0.34 5.35 8.57
C SER A 152 1.17 4.07 8.64
N VAL A 153 1.30 3.40 7.52
CA VAL A 153 2.03 2.13 7.39
C VAL A 153 2.86 2.11 6.11
N LEU A 154 3.94 1.32 6.16
CA LEU A 154 4.71 0.93 4.98
C LEU A 154 4.01 -0.26 4.32
N GLY A 155 3.55 -0.08 3.09
CA GLY A 155 2.86 -1.08 2.29
C GLY A 155 3.80 -2.14 1.76
N HIS A 156 3.32 -3.38 1.64
CA HIS A 156 3.95 -4.52 0.94
C HIS A 156 5.47 -4.36 0.67
N MET A 157 6.25 -4.12 1.74
CA MET A 157 7.65 -3.67 1.66
C MET A 157 8.63 -4.61 0.95
N ASP A 158 8.21 -5.77 0.51
CA ASP A 158 8.96 -6.70 -0.34
C ASP A 158 8.24 -6.94 -1.68
N LEU A 159 7.57 -5.91 -2.21
CA LEU A 159 6.75 -5.96 -3.43
C LEU A 159 7.52 -6.49 -4.66
N MET A 160 8.82 -6.24 -4.75
CA MET A 160 9.64 -6.69 -5.88
C MET A 160 9.51 -8.19 -6.17
N LYS A 161 9.28 -9.02 -5.15
CA LYS A 161 9.09 -10.47 -5.32
C LYS A 161 7.84 -10.84 -6.16
N ARG A 162 6.86 -9.94 -6.31
CA ARG A 162 5.69 -10.13 -7.19
C ARG A 162 6.06 -10.08 -8.67
N TYR A 163 7.12 -9.37 -8.99
CA TYR A 163 7.58 -9.05 -10.35
C TYR A 163 8.94 -9.67 -10.65
N ASP A 164 9.39 -10.61 -9.81
CA ASP A 164 10.62 -11.35 -9.97
C ASP A 164 10.29 -12.72 -10.57
N ASP A 165 10.76 -12.97 -11.79
CA ASP A 165 10.55 -14.24 -12.50
C ASP A 165 11.63 -15.29 -12.15
N HIS A 166 12.58 -14.96 -11.28
CA HIS A 166 13.72 -15.81 -10.96
C HIS A 166 13.51 -16.52 -9.61
N ASP A 167 13.27 -17.81 -9.68
CA ASP A 167 13.22 -18.68 -8.51
C ASP A 167 14.58 -18.73 -7.78
N GLY A 168 14.56 -18.45 -6.48
CA GLY A 168 15.68 -18.73 -5.59
C GLY A 168 16.55 -17.54 -5.16
N TYR A 169 16.19 -16.30 -5.51
CA TYR A 169 16.88 -15.14 -4.94
C TYR A 169 16.42 -14.89 -3.50
N ASP A 170 17.30 -15.08 -2.54
CA ASP A 170 17.05 -14.83 -1.13
C ASP A 170 17.21 -13.35 -0.79
N SER A 171 16.22 -12.55 -1.20
CA SER A 171 16.25 -11.09 -1.01
C SER A 171 16.29 -10.68 0.47
N PHE A 172 15.62 -11.43 1.37
CA PHE A 172 15.64 -11.13 2.80
C PHE A 172 17.03 -11.24 3.41
N ASN A 173 17.69 -12.40 3.27
CA ASN A 173 19.00 -12.60 3.88
C ASN A 173 20.08 -11.70 3.26
N LYS A 174 20.01 -11.46 1.95
CA LYS A 174 20.97 -10.59 1.26
C LYS A 174 20.84 -9.11 1.65
N HIS A 175 19.61 -8.67 1.94
CA HIS A 175 19.33 -7.25 2.26
C HIS A 175 18.90 -7.04 3.72
N LYS A 176 19.16 -8.00 4.61
CA LYS A 176 18.69 -7.98 5.99
C LYS A 176 19.09 -6.74 6.76
N ASP A 177 20.28 -6.22 6.54
CA ASP A 177 20.77 -5.04 7.27
C ASP A 177 19.94 -3.79 6.93
N ILE A 178 19.73 -3.50 5.64
CA ILE A 178 18.93 -2.35 5.22
C ILE A 178 17.44 -2.53 5.57
N ILE A 179 16.88 -3.74 5.45
CA ILE A 179 15.52 -4.07 5.91
C ILE A 179 15.39 -3.79 7.42
N THR A 180 16.39 -4.19 8.20
CA THR A 180 16.42 -3.92 9.64
C THR A 180 16.42 -2.42 9.94
N ASP A 181 17.19 -1.63 9.21
CA ASP A 181 17.26 -0.19 9.42
C ASP A 181 15.97 0.52 8.98
N ILE A 182 15.33 0.09 7.89
CA ILE A 182 14.00 0.55 7.49
C ILE A 182 12.99 0.30 8.62
N LEU A 183 12.90 -0.94 9.12
CA LEU A 183 11.96 -1.31 10.17
C LEU A 183 12.20 -0.53 11.47
N LYS A 184 13.46 -0.28 11.85
CA LYS A 184 13.80 0.56 13.02
C LYS A 184 13.31 2.00 12.85
N ILE A 185 13.43 2.58 11.63
CA ILE A 185 12.90 3.93 11.35
C ILE A 185 11.38 3.93 11.49
N VAL A 186 10.71 2.98 10.85
CA VAL A 186 9.24 2.83 10.88
C VAL A 186 8.73 2.74 12.33
N ILE A 187 9.35 1.87 13.16
CA ILE A 187 8.98 1.68 14.57
C ILE A 187 9.26 2.95 15.38
N LYS A 188 10.43 3.56 15.23
CA LYS A 188 10.84 4.78 15.95
C LYS A 188 9.88 5.94 15.67
N ASP A 189 9.38 6.04 14.44
CA ASP A 189 8.48 7.11 14.01
C ASP A 189 7.02 6.84 14.40
N GLY A 190 6.74 5.74 15.13
CA GLY A 190 5.39 5.33 15.54
C GLY A 190 4.52 4.92 14.35
N LYS A 191 5.14 4.43 13.28
CA LYS A 191 4.48 3.92 12.08
C LYS A 191 4.40 2.39 12.12
N GLY A 192 3.59 1.82 11.23
CA GLY A 192 3.45 0.39 11.09
C GLY A 192 3.87 -0.16 9.75
N ILE A 193 3.56 -1.43 9.56
CA ILE A 193 3.67 -2.11 8.27
C ILE A 193 2.30 -2.68 7.87
N GLU A 194 2.07 -2.78 6.58
CA GLU A 194 0.91 -3.46 6.01
C GLU A 194 1.24 -4.91 5.70
N ILE A 195 0.26 -5.80 5.88
CA ILE A 195 0.22 -7.10 5.21
C ILE A 195 -0.79 -7.04 4.09
N ASN A 196 -0.31 -7.27 2.88
CA ASN A 196 -1.11 -7.29 1.68
C ASN A 196 -1.43 -8.74 1.30
N THR A 197 -2.71 -9.12 1.37
CA THR A 197 -3.14 -10.51 1.14
C THR A 197 -3.19 -10.88 -0.34
N SER A 198 -2.92 -9.93 -1.24
CA SER A 198 -2.85 -10.21 -2.68
C SER A 198 -1.75 -11.22 -3.03
N SER A 199 -0.76 -11.42 -2.13
CA SER A 199 0.24 -12.48 -2.29
C SER A 199 -0.39 -13.84 -2.68
N VAL A 200 -1.55 -14.17 -2.12
CA VAL A 200 -2.29 -15.41 -2.44
C VAL A 200 -2.78 -15.40 -3.90
N ARG A 201 -3.30 -14.26 -4.37
CA ARG A 201 -3.77 -14.13 -5.76
C ARG A 201 -2.63 -14.22 -6.78
N TYR A 202 -1.48 -13.68 -6.41
CA TYR A 202 -0.25 -13.75 -7.22
C TYR A 202 0.51 -15.05 -7.03
N LYS A 203 -0.04 -16.02 -6.25
CA LYS A 203 0.53 -17.35 -5.99
C LYS A 203 1.96 -17.29 -5.44
N LEU A 204 2.24 -16.28 -4.62
CA LEU A 204 3.48 -16.22 -3.88
C LEU A 204 3.44 -17.27 -2.75
N ASP A 205 4.57 -17.93 -2.52
CA ASP A 205 4.68 -19.01 -1.52
C ASP A 205 4.61 -18.51 -0.06
N ASP A 206 4.61 -17.17 0.14
CA ASP A 206 4.63 -16.54 1.46
C ASP A 206 3.69 -15.33 1.54
N LEU A 207 3.55 -14.78 2.74
CA LEU A 207 2.90 -13.49 2.99
C LEU A 207 3.70 -12.33 2.31
N MET A 208 3.07 -11.21 2.17
CA MET A 208 3.69 -9.97 1.70
C MET A 208 3.39 -8.83 2.71
N PRO A 209 4.41 -8.42 3.52
CA PRO A 209 5.78 -8.92 3.50
C PRO A 209 5.94 -10.35 4.04
N SER A 210 7.11 -10.94 3.72
CA SER A 210 7.45 -12.32 4.07
C SER A 210 7.43 -12.58 5.58
N LYS A 211 7.23 -13.83 5.97
CA LYS A 211 7.24 -14.23 7.39
C LYS A 211 8.55 -13.89 8.09
N ASP A 212 9.67 -13.89 7.38
CA ASP A 212 10.96 -13.53 7.96
C ASP A 212 11.05 -12.03 8.25
N ILE A 213 10.52 -11.17 7.38
CA ILE A 213 10.37 -9.73 7.66
C ILE A 213 9.42 -9.51 8.84
N LEU A 214 8.30 -10.22 8.90
CA LEU A 214 7.33 -10.12 10.01
C LEU A 214 7.92 -10.54 11.36
N LYS A 215 8.70 -11.62 11.40
CA LYS A 215 9.43 -12.04 12.61
C LYS A 215 10.44 -10.99 13.05
N LEU A 216 11.24 -10.48 12.09
CA LEU A 216 12.20 -9.41 12.38
C LEU A 216 11.50 -8.15 12.90
N TYR A 217 10.37 -7.75 12.31
CA TYR A 217 9.57 -6.61 12.79
C TYR A 217 9.11 -6.81 14.23
N LEU A 218 8.61 -7.99 14.57
CA LEU A 218 8.20 -8.35 15.94
C LEU A 218 9.39 -8.36 16.90
N GLU A 219 10.54 -8.93 16.51
CA GLU A 219 11.78 -8.94 17.30
C GLU A 219 12.30 -7.54 17.60
N LEU A 220 12.14 -6.60 16.66
CA LEU A 220 12.50 -5.19 16.83
C LEU A 220 11.49 -4.40 17.68
N GLY A 221 10.39 -5.03 18.13
CA GLY A 221 9.35 -4.41 18.95
C GLY A 221 8.24 -3.73 18.15
N GLY A 222 8.10 -4.04 16.87
CA GLY A 222 7.01 -3.54 16.05
C GLY A 222 5.65 -4.12 16.46
N THR A 223 4.64 -3.26 16.59
CA THR A 223 3.29 -3.66 17.05
C THR A 223 2.17 -3.16 16.17
N ILE A 224 2.43 -2.15 15.34
CA ILE A 224 1.42 -1.57 14.44
C ILE A 224 1.44 -2.33 13.13
N ILE A 225 0.38 -3.09 12.86
CA ILE A 225 0.26 -3.89 11.64
C ILE A 225 -1.18 -3.78 11.11
N THR A 226 -1.33 -3.50 9.83
CA THR A 226 -2.61 -3.53 9.13
C THR A 226 -2.69 -4.73 8.20
N ILE A 227 -3.91 -5.12 7.82
CA ILE A 227 -4.14 -6.21 6.86
C ILE A 227 -5.04 -5.65 5.76
N SER A 228 -4.58 -5.71 4.53
CA SER A 228 -5.28 -5.20 3.36
C SER A 228 -5.54 -6.32 2.35
N SER A 229 -6.70 -6.28 1.70
CA SER A 229 -7.01 -7.23 0.62
C SER A 229 -6.60 -6.73 -0.76
N ASP A 230 -6.20 -5.46 -0.87
CA ASP A 230 -5.77 -4.86 -2.14
C ASP A 230 -6.80 -5.13 -3.26
N SER A 231 -8.06 -4.71 -2.98
CA SER A 231 -9.20 -5.09 -3.78
C SER A 231 -9.41 -4.18 -4.98
N HIS A 232 -9.39 -4.75 -6.19
CA HIS A 232 -9.67 -4.07 -7.44
C HIS A 232 -10.99 -4.55 -8.09
N GLN A 233 -11.65 -5.54 -7.46
CA GLN A 233 -12.92 -6.12 -7.90
C GLN A 233 -13.61 -6.87 -6.76
N GLU A 234 -14.89 -7.27 -6.95
CA GLU A 234 -15.74 -7.87 -5.91
C GLU A 234 -15.08 -9.08 -5.21
N ASP A 235 -14.48 -9.99 -5.98
CA ASP A 235 -13.90 -11.23 -5.44
C ASP A 235 -12.67 -10.98 -4.56
N HIS A 236 -12.01 -9.83 -4.73
CA HIS A 236 -10.84 -9.46 -3.94
C HIS A 236 -11.22 -8.83 -2.59
N LEU A 237 -12.43 -8.26 -2.48
CA LEU A 237 -12.84 -7.48 -1.31
C LEU A 237 -12.89 -8.33 -0.05
N GLY A 238 -12.01 -8.03 0.91
CA GLY A 238 -11.87 -8.76 2.17
C GLY A 238 -11.25 -10.16 2.03
N ALA A 239 -10.74 -10.52 0.83
CA ALA A 239 -10.18 -11.84 0.58
C ALA A 239 -8.97 -12.13 1.46
N TYR A 240 -8.93 -13.34 2.03
CA TYR A 240 -7.81 -13.90 2.83
C TYR A 240 -7.48 -13.16 4.15
N ILE A 241 -8.27 -12.16 4.56
CA ILE A 241 -8.04 -11.40 5.80
C ILE A 241 -8.05 -12.33 7.03
N GLU A 242 -9.07 -13.19 7.16
CA GLU A 242 -9.20 -14.07 8.33
C GLU A 242 -8.11 -15.15 8.40
N ASP A 243 -7.66 -15.66 7.26
CA ASP A 243 -6.57 -16.63 7.23
C ASP A 243 -5.22 -15.94 7.54
N THR A 244 -5.02 -14.72 7.09
CA THR A 244 -3.87 -13.90 7.45
C THR A 244 -3.84 -13.58 8.93
N LYS A 245 -4.98 -13.26 9.58
CA LYS A 245 -5.07 -13.07 11.04
C LYS A 245 -4.60 -14.32 11.79
N LYS A 246 -5.01 -15.52 11.35
CA LYS A 246 -4.56 -16.80 11.96
C LYS A 246 -3.03 -16.96 11.84
N GLN A 247 -2.45 -16.64 10.67
CA GLN A 247 -1.02 -16.72 10.44
C GLN A 247 -0.25 -15.72 11.31
N LEU A 248 -0.73 -14.46 11.42
CA LEU A 248 -0.13 -13.47 12.31
C LEU A 248 -0.14 -13.90 13.77
N LYS A 249 -1.28 -14.46 14.23
CA LYS A 249 -1.38 -15.01 15.58
C LYS A 249 -0.39 -16.13 15.81
N ALA A 250 -0.20 -17.03 14.84
CA ALA A 250 0.79 -18.10 14.91
C ALA A 250 2.23 -17.57 14.92
N LEU A 251 2.53 -16.44 14.28
CA LEU A 251 3.83 -15.76 14.33
C LEU A 251 4.08 -15.04 15.67
N GLY A 252 3.05 -14.84 16.50
CA GLY A 252 3.17 -14.24 17.82
C GLY A 252 2.57 -12.84 17.95
N PHE A 253 2.03 -12.25 16.90
CA PHE A 253 1.28 -11.00 16.98
C PHE A 253 0.03 -11.18 17.85
N LYS A 254 -0.33 -10.15 18.60
CA LYS A 254 -1.52 -10.16 19.46
C LYS A 254 -2.66 -9.32 18.91
N GLN A 255 -2.33 -8.31 18.12
CA GLN A 255 -3.25 -7.31 17.63
C GLN A 255 -2.92 -6.95 16.19
N TYR A 256 -3.92 -6.41 15.48
CA TYR A 256 -3.79 -5.66 14.25
C TYR A 256 -4.43 -4.28 14.43
N CYS A 257 -4.26 -3.38 13.47
CA CYS A 257 -4.78 -2.02 13.57
C CYS A 257 -5.68 -1.68 12.39
N THR A 258 -6.69 -0.84 12.65
CA THR A 258 -7.31 0.07 11.69
C THR A 258 -6.89 1.49 12.04
N TYR A 259 -7.35 2.49 11.26
CA TYR A 259 -6.93 3.87 11.48
C TYR A 259 -8.11 4.84 11.48
N ASN A 260 -7.98 5.91 12.27
CA ASN A 260 -8.89 7.03 12.29
C ASN A 260 -8.10 8.33 12.43
N LYS A 261 -8.20 9.22 11.43
CA LYS A 261 -7.44 10.48 11.41
C LYS A 261 -5.94 10.28 11.67
N MET A 262 -5.35 9.33 10.96
CA MET A 262 -3.93 8.95 11.06
C MET A 262 -3.51 8.35 12.41
N ILE A 263 -4.46 7.99 13.28
CA ILE A 263 -4.20 7.38 14.60
C ILE A 263 -4.58 5.90 14.55
N PRO A 264 -3.68 4.97 14.94
CA PRO A 264 -3.98 3.55 14.94
C PRO A 264 -4.99 3.17 16.03
N GLU A 265 -5.98 2.35 15.68
CA GLU A 265 -6.95 1.74 16.59
C GLU A 265 -6.69 0.24 16.64
N PHE A 266 -6.38 -0.30 17.83
CA PHE A 266 -5.93 -1.68 18.00
C PHE A 266 -7.09 -2.66 18.20
N HIS A 267 -7.02 -3.80 17.50
CA HIS A 267 -7.97 -4.90 17.58
C HIS A 267 -7.24 -6.21 17.88
N ASN A 268 -7.83 -7.08 18.70
CA ASN A 268 -7.25 -8.40 18.98
C ASN A 268 -7.35 -9.34 17.77
N LEU A 269 -6.30 -10.14 17.57
CA LEU A 269 -6.25 -11.23 16.58
C LEU A 269 -7.01 -12.47 17.06
#